data_34ee35ceef710d623a423ae8706fea98
#
_entry.id   34ee35ceef710d623a423ae8706fea98
#
_cell.length_a   1.000
_cell.length_b   1.000
_cell.length_c   1.000
_cell.angle_alpha   90.00
_cell.angle_beta   90.00
_cell.angle_gamma   90.00
#
_symmetry.space_group_name_H-M   'P 1'
#
loop_
_entity.id
_entity.type
_entity.pdbx_description
1 polymer ?
#
loop_
_entity_poly.entity_id
_entity_poly.type
_entity_poly.pdbx_seq_one_letter_code
_entity_poly.pdbx_strand_id
1 'polypeptide(L)'
;MPGWATDHAAQLPIASPGSAKIRIALLVLTLTAFLLTYLSARRGPRSVWAYLTFGYIVAVLLNVFVPHVPIAIVVRGYAPGVVTAVLINLPAMSYLAMRAVRDGWVGGKKAVAAAILVPILGAISIAAFFSSGKIISYVF
;
A
#
# COMPACT_ATOMS: atom_id res chain seq x y z
N MET A 1 4.38 -1.29 18.95
CA MET A 1 5.14 -0.62 17.91
C MET A 1 5.03 0.93 17.89
N PRO A 2 4.20 1.61 18.71
CA PRO A 2 4.16 3.09 18.72
C PRO A 2 5.50 3.74 19.15
N GLY A 3 6.32 3.06 19.96
CA GLY A 3 7.59 3.60 20.43
C GLY A 3 8.73 3.56 19.41
N TRP A 4 8.71 2.62 18.45
CA TRP A 4 9.81 2.48 17.49
C TRP A 4 10.03 3.74 16.65
N ALA A 5 8.95 4.37 16.19
CA ALA A 5 9.02 5.59 15.36
C ALA A 5 9.53 6.81 16.14
N THR A 6 9.25 6.88 17.45
CA THR A 6 9.80 7.93 18.33
C THR A 6 11.27 7.72 18.60
N ASP A 7 11.70 6.47 18.82
CA ASP A 7 13.09 6.12 19.10
C ASP A 7 14.02 6.36 17.88
N HIS A 8 13.45 6.32 16.67
CA HIS A 8 14.18 6.52 15.41
C HIS A 8 13.80 7.81 14.68
N ALA A 9 13.05 8.71 15.33
CA ALA A 9 12.55 9.95 14.72
C ALA A 9 13.66 10.81 14.09
N ALA A 10 14.86 10.84 14.69
CA ALA A 10 16.00 11.59 14.17
C ALA A 10 16.59 11.00 12.86
N GLN A 11 16.29 9.72 12.56
CA GLN A 11 16.79 9.01 11.39
C GLN A 11 15.76 8.93 10.26
N LEU A 12 14.51 9.28 10.55
CA LEU A 12 13.43 9.25 9.58
C LEU A 12 13.27 10.61 8.91
N PRO A 13 13.25 10.68 7.56
CA PRO A 13 13.05 11.93 6.84
C PRO A 13 11.62 12.50 6.95
N ILE A 14 10.74 11.79 7.66
CA ILE A 14 9.31 12.12 7.78
C ILE A 14 8.93 12.13 9.26
N ALA A 15 8.22 13.17 9.70
CA ALA A 15 7.63 13.21 11.03
C ALA A 15 6.76 11.96 11.28
N SER A 16 7.00 11.24 12.38
CA SER A 16 6.26 10.02 12.70
C SER A 16 4.77 10.35 12.89
N PRO A 17 3.87 9.74 12.10
CA PRO A 17 2.44 9.93 12.27
C PRO A 17 1.99 9.32 13.61
N GLY A 18 1.07 9.99 14.30
CA GLY A 18 0.50 9.46 15.55
C GLY A 18 -0.10 8.06 15.37
N SER A 19 -0.01 7.22 16.40
CA SER A 19 -0.45 5.82 16.37
C SER A 19 -1.90 5.63 15.89
N ALA A 20 -2.79 6.57 16.21
CA ALA A 20 -4.19 6.55 15.76
C ALA A 20 -4.32 6.69 14.24
N LYS A 21 -3.56 7.59 13.60
CA LYS A 21 -3.57 7.76 12.14
C LYS A 21 -3.08 6.52 11.42
N ILE A 22 -2.04 5.87 11.94
CA ILE A 22 -1.52 4.61 11.38
C ILE A 22 -2.60 3.53 11.44
N ARG A 23 -3.29 3.37 12.57
CA ARG A 23 -4.36 2.37 12.74
C ARG A 23 -5.51 2.61 11.77
N ILE A 24 -5.95 3.87 11.63
CA ILE A 24 -7.02 4.24 10.68
C ILE A 24 -6.57 3.95 9.25
N ALA A 25 -5.36 4.33 8.86
CA ALA A 25 -4.84 4.06 7.53
C ALA A 25 -4.81 2.55 7.22
N LEU A 26 -4.34 1.72 8.15
CA LEU A 26 -4.31 0.26 7.99
C LEU A 26 -5.72 -0.32 7.88
N LEU A 27 -6.68 0.16 8.69
CA LEU A 27 -8.08 -0.26 8.60
C LEU A 27 -8.68 0.07 7.24
N VAL A 28 -8.51 1.31 6.77
CA VAL A 28 -9.01 1.76 5.47
C VAL A 28 -8.39 0.93 4.33
N LEU A 29 -7.08 0.70 4.35
CA LEU A 29 -6.41 -0.13 3.35
C LEU A 29 -6.94 -1.56 3.34
N THR A 30 -7.14 -2.15 4.52
CA THR A 30 -7.68 -3.51 4.65
C THR A 30 -9.11 -3.60 4.12
N LEU A 31 -9.98 -2.67 4.50
CA LEU A 31 -11.36 -2.62 4.02
C LEU A 31 -11.41 -2.39 2.50
N THR A 32 -10.53 -1.55 1.95
CA THR A 32 -10.40 -1.33 0.51
C THR A 32 -10.01 -2.63 -0.21
N ALA A 33 -9.05 -3.39 0.32
CA ALA A 33 -8.65 -4.68 -0.24
C ALA A 33 -9.83 -5.67 -0.28
N PHE A 34 -10.57 -5.78 0.82
CA PHE A 34 -11.77 -6.64 0.88
C PHE A 34 -12.83 -6.22 -0.12
N LEU A 35 -13.15 -4.93 -0.19
CA LEU A 35 -14.15 -4.40 -1.11
C LEU A 35 -13.76 -4.65 -2.56
N LEU A 36 -12.54 -4.34 -2.95
CA LEU A 36 -12.04 -4.53 -4.31
C LEU A 36 -12.07 -6.01 -4.70
N THR A 37 -11.61 -6.90 -3.81
CA THR A 37 -11.62 -8.35 -4.03
C THR A 37 -13.05 -8.88 -4.18
N TYR A 38 -13.97 -8.47 -3.31
CA TYR A 38 -15.36 -8.85 -3.35
C TYR A 38 -16.05 -8.41 -4.65
N LEU A 39 -15.88 -7.13 -5.02
CA LEU A 39 -16.47 -6.60 -6.25
C LEU A 39 -15.86 -7.21 -7.51
N SER A 40 -14.57 -7.49 -7.49
CA SER A 40 -13.88 -8.19 -8.57
C SER A 40 -14.45 -9.61 -8.75
N ALA A 41 -14.60 -10.35 -7.65
CA ALA A 41 -15.18 -11.68 -7.68
C ALA A 41 -16.63 -11.69 -8.21
N ARG A 42 -17.43 -10.69 -7.82
CA ARG A 42 -18.83 -10.56 -8.27
C ARG A 42 -18.98 -10.15 -9.74
N ARG A 43 -18.10 -9.27 -10.21
CA ARG A 43 -18.18 -8.68 -11.56
C ARG A 43 -17.40 -9.48 -12.60
N GLY A 44 -16.52 -10.38 -12.15
CA GLY A 44 -15.77 -11.31 -12.99
C GLY A 44 -14.55 -10.69 -13.69
N PRO A 45 -13.90 -11.51 -14.55
CA PRO A 45 -12.71 -11.12 -15.28
C PRO A 45 -12.94 -9.90 -16.20
N ARG A 46 -11.89 -9.13 -16.41
CA ARG A 46 -11.85 -7.93 -17.28
C ARG A 46 -12.82 -6.81 -16.88
N SER A 47 -13.45 -6.90 -15.69
CA SER A 47 -14.23 -5.82 -15.12
C SER A 47 -13.31 -4.69 -14.63
N VAL A 48 -13.86 -3.48 -14.49
CA VAL A 48 -13.13 -2.36 -13.87
C VAL A 48 -12.60 -2.74 -12.49
N TRP A 49 -13.38 -3.48 -11.73
CA TRP A 49 -13.01 -3.96 -10.40
C TRP A 49 -11.82 -4.93 -10.41
N ALA A 50 -11.75 -5.81 -11.43
CA ALA A 50 -10.59 -6.69 -11.60
C ALA A 50 -9.31 -5.88 -11.88
N TYR A 51 -9.38 -4.85 -12.69
CA TYR A 51 -8.24 -3.96 -12.94
C TYR A 51 -7.85 -3.13 -11.72
N LEU A 52 -8.83 -2.63 -10.96
CA LEU A 52 -8.55 -1.91 -9.70
C LEU A 52 -7.90 -2.84 -8.66
N THR A 53 -8.40 -4.06 -8.51
CA THR A 53 -7.81 -5.08 -7.63
C THR A 53 -6.38 -5.40 -8.06
N PHE A 54 -6.14 -5.58 -9.36
CA PHE A 54 -4.80 -5.80 -9.88
C PHE A 54 -3.85 -4.63 -9.58
N GLY A 55 -4.29 -3.41 -9.83
CA GLY A 55 -3.52 -2.22 -9.50
C GLY A 55 -3.24 -2.11 -8.00
N TYR A 56 -4.19 -2.49 -7.14
CA TYR A 56 -3.98 -2.56 -5.69
C TYR A 56 -2.92 -3.61 -5.30
N ILE A 57 -2.95 -4.80 -5.92
CA ILE A 57 -1.92 -5.83 -5.72
C ILE A 57 -0.54 -5.28 -6.08
N VAL A 58 -0.42 -4.58 -7.22
CA VAL A 58 0.83 -3.94 -7.64
C VAL A 58 1.25 -2.84 -6.65
N ALA A 59 0.30 -2.05 -6.14
CA ALA A 59 0.59 -1.04 -5.12
C ALA A 59 1.18 -1.66 -3.85
N VAL A 60 0.63 -2.78 -3.38
CA VAL A 60 1.16 -3.51 -2.22
C VAL A 60 2.54 -4.07 -2.51
N LEU A 61 2.81 -4.59 -3.72
CA LEU A 61 4.15 -5.01 -4.13
C LEU A 61 5.15 -3.86 -4.10
N LEU A 62 4.81 -2.71 -4.67
CA LEU A 62 5.67 -1.53 -4.66
C LEU A 62 5.92 -1.03 -3.24
N ASN A 63 4.94 -1.14 -2.36
CA ASN A 63 5.09 -0.76 -0.96
C ASN A 63 6.13 -1.61 -0.20
N VAL A 64 6.43 -2.84 -0.65
CA VAL A 64 7.53 -3.63 -0.10
C VAL A 64 8.87 -2.92 -0.35
N PHE A 65 9.06 -2.41 -1.57
CA PHE A 65 10.30 -1.78 -1.99
C PHE A 65 10.40 -0.31 -1.58
N VAL A 66 9.27 0.38 -1.44
CA VAL A 66 9.18 1.78 -1.04
C VAL A 66 7.95 1.94 -0.11
N PRO A 67 8.09 2.11 1.19
CA PRO A 67 9.25 2.55 1.99
C PRO A 67 9.98 1.46 2.78
N HIS A 68 9.46 0.22 2.88
CA HIS A 68 9.94 -0.74 3.89
C HIS A 68 11.42 -1.09 3.75
N VAL A 69 11.88 -1.43 2.55
CA VAL A 69 13.29 -1.80 2.32
C VAL A 69 14.23 -0.60 2.53
N PRO A 70 14.00 0.59 1.94
CA PRO A 70 14.85 1.76 2.18
C PRO A 70 14.94 2.16 3.66
N ILE A 71 13.81 2.14 4.39
CA ILE A 71 13.81 2.46 5.82
C ILE A 71 14.66 1.45 6.60
N ALA A 72 14.55 0.15 6.32
CA ALA A 72 15.34 -0.87 6.98
C ALA A 72 16.85 -0.67 6.73
N ILE A 73 17.24 -0.26 5.53
CA ILE A 73 18.63 0.05 5.18
C ILE A 73 19.14 1.30 5.92
N VAL A 74 18.35 2.38 5.93
CA VAL A 74 18.71 3.66 6.58
C VAL A 74 18.90 3.47 8.08
N VAL A 75 17.96 2.76 8.72
CA VAL A 75 17.98 2.50 10.16
C VAL A 75 19.02 1.43 10.54
N ARG A 76 19.61 0.75 9.55
CA ARG A 76 20.56 -0.36 9.73
C ARG A 76 20.05 -1.43 10.69
N GLY A 77 18.73 -1.70 10.62
CA GLY A 77 18.08 -2.62 11.55
C GLY A 77 16.65 -2.95 11.17
N TYR A 78 15.93 -3.49 12.15
CA TYR A 78 14.54 -3.86 11.96
C TYR A 78 13.65 -2.62 11.79
N ALA A 79 12.95 -2.55 10.65
CA ALA A 79 11.85 -1.62 10.44
C ALA A 79 10.50 -2.33 10.62
N PRO A 80 9.52 -1.73 11.33
CA PRO A 80 8.21 -2.34 11.50
C PRO A 80 7.57 -2.69 10.16
N GLY A 81 7.12 -3.93 10.03
CA GLY A 81 6.46 -4.42 8.82
C GLY A 81 7.39 -4.94 7.71
N VAL A 82 8.72 -4.73 7.77
CA VAL A 82 9.65 -5.21 6.73
C VAL A 82 9.62 -6.73 6.59
N VAL A 83 9.59 -7.47 7.69
CA VAL A 83 9.52 -8.94 7.68
C VAL A 83 8.23 -9.41 7.01
N THR A 84 7.09 -8.86 7.42
CA THR A 84 5.79 -9.19 6.82
C THR A 84 5.73 -8.78 5.34
N ALA A 85 6.29 -7.62 5.01
CA ALA A 85 6.34 -7.14 3.63
C ALA A 85 7.15 -8.10 2.73
N VAL A 86 8.32 -8.53 3.17
CA VAL A 86 9.22 -9.39 2.37
C VAL A 86 8.76 -10.85 2.39
N LEU A 87 8.38 -11.41 3.54
CA LEU A 87 8.08 -12.84 3.65
C LEU A 87 6.65 -13.21 3.28
N ILE A 88 5.71 -12.28 3.39
CA ILE A 88 4.28 -12.55 3.12
C ILE A 88 3.81 -11.75 1.90
N ASN A 89 3.89 -10.42 1.93
CA ASN A 89 3.32 -9.61 0.86
C ASN A 89 4.04 -9.84 -0.48
N LEU A 90 5.37 -9.90 -0.48
CA LEU A 90 6.13 -10.08 -1.72
C LEU A 90 5.76 -11.39 -2.43
N PRO A 91 5.84 -12.58 -1.83
CA PRO A 91 5.47 -13.82 -2.52
C PRO A 91 3.98 -13.91 -2.82
N ALA A 92 3.09 -13.53 -1.88
CA ALA A 92 1.66 -13.62 -2.07
C ALA A 92 1.16 -12.70 -3.19
N MET A 93 1.57 -11.42 -3.18
CA MET A 93 1.13 -10.46 -4.19
C MET A 93 1.76 -10.73 -5.56
N SER A 94 3.01 -11.22 -5.61
CA SER A 94 3.63 -11.67 -6.87
C SER A 94 2.88 -12.84 -7.47
N TYR A 95 2.51 -13.82 -6.66
CA TYR A 95 1.70 -14.94 -7.09
C TYR A 95 0.34 -14.51 -7.62
N LEU A 96 -0.38 -13.66 -6.88
CA LEU A 96 -1.69 -13.14 -7.28
C LEU A 96 -1.60 -12.31 -8.57
N ALA A 97 -0.60 -11.46 -8.72
CA ALA A 97 -0.38 -10.67 -9.92
C ALA A 97 -0.14 -11.57 -11.15
N MET A 98 0.73 -12.56 -11.03
CA MET A 98 0.97 -13.54 -12.10
C MET A 98 -0.29 -14.32 -12.46
N ARG A 99 -1.05 -14.78 -11.46
CA ARG A 99 -2.31 -15.50 -11.68
C ARG A 99 -3.34 -14.64 -12.36
N ALA A 100 -3.48 -13.38 -11.94
CA ALA A 100 -4.45 -12.45 -12.55
C ALA A 100 -4.20 -12.25 -14.05
N VAL A 101 -2.94 -12.20 -14.47
CA VAL A 101 -2.57 -12.09 -15.89
C VAL A 101 -2.74 -13.44 -16.59
N ARG A 102 -2.20 -14.52 -16.02
CA ARG A 102 -2.20 -15.87 -16.61
C ARG A 102 -3.62 -16.43 -16.81
N ASP A 103 -4.48 -16.22 -15.83
CA ASP A 103 -5.86 -16.74 -15.85
C ASP A 103 -6.82 -15.78 -16.60
N GLY A 104 -6.30 -14.72 -17.24
CA GLY A 104 -7.07 -13.80 -18.08
C GLY A 104 -8.00 -12.85 -17.33
N TRP A 105 -7.79 -12.68 -16.00
CA TRP A 105 -8.55 -11.71 -15.20
C TRP A 105 -8.28 -10.28 -15.63
N VAL A 106 -7.03 -9.99 -16.00
CA VAL A 106 -6.60 -8.70 -16.52
C VAL A 106 -5.67 -8.91 -17.71
N GLY A 107 -5.57 -7.90 -18.58
CA GLY A 107 -4.66 -7.98 -19.72
C GLY A 107 -4.60 -6.69 -20.54
N GLY A 108 -3.63 -6.66 -21.46
CA GLY A 108 -3.44 -5.56 -22.40
C GLY A 108 -3.11 -4.23 -21.76
N LYS A 109 -3.30 -3.15 -22.51
CA LYS A 109 -2.99 -1.77 -22.08
C LYS A 109 -3.71 -1.36 -20.80
N LYS A 110 -4.90 -1.90 -20.54
CA LYS A 110 -5.67 -1.61 -19.32
C LYS A 110 -4.98 -2.16 -18.06
N ALA A 111 -4.34 -3.33 -18.14
CA ALA A 111 -3.58 -3.88 -17.02
C ALA A 111 -2.36 -3.01 -16.70
N VAL A 112 -1.63 -2.56 -17.73
CA VAL A 112 -0.49 -1.64 -17.56
C VAL A 112 -0.96 -0.32 -16.96
N ALA A 113 -2.03 0.26 -17.48
CA ALA A 113 -2.60 1.49 -16.94
C ALA A 113 -3.00 1.34 -15.46
N ALA A 114 -3.68 0.25 -15.09
CA ALA A 114 -4.04 -0.02 -13.70
C ALA A 114 -2.82 -0.21 -12.81
N ALA A 115 -1.78 -0.91 -13.29
CA ALA A 115 -0.54 -1.12 -12.56
C ALA A 115 0.25 0.18 -12.30
N ILE A 116 0.03 1.22 -13.06
CA ILE A 116 0.67 2.53 -12.89
C ILE A 116 -0.23 3.50 -12.12
N LEU A 117 -1.48 3.66 -12.57
CA LEU A 117 -2.38 4.70 -12.04
C LEU A 117 -2.84 4.40 -10.61
N VAL A 118 -3.16 3.15 -10.28
CA VAL A 118 -3.69 2.80 -8.95
C VAL A 118 -2.62 3.01 -7.86
N PRO A 119 -1.35 2.57 -8.01
CA PRO A 119 -0.30 2.90 -7.04
C PRO A 119 -0.06 4.40 -6.89
N ILE A 120 -0.05 5.17 -7.99
CA ILE A 120 0.15 6.61 -7.94
C ILE A 120 -0.98 7.29 -7.17
N LEU A 121 -2.24 6.97 -7.50
CA LEU A 121 -3.41 7.52 -6.78
C LEU A 121 -3.41 7.11 -5.31
N GLY A 122 -3.04 5.87 -5.01
CA GLY A 122 -2.88 5.38 -3.65
C GLY A 122 -1.82 6.17 -2.88
N ALA A 123 -0.65 6.39 -3.47
CA ALA A 123 0.42 7.16 -2.84
C ALA A 123 0.00 8.62 -2.59
N ILE A 124 -0.67 9.26 -3.55
CA ILE A 124 -1.20 10.62 -3.39
C ILE A 124 -2.24 10.66 -2.26
N SER A 125 -3.15 9.70 -2.21
CA SER A 125 -4.19 9.63 -1.17
C SER A 125 -3.60 9.44 0.22
N ILE A 126 -2.59 8.58 0.36
CA ILE A 126 -1.88 8.36 1.62
C ILE A 126 -1.13 9.65 2.03
N ALA A 127 -0.42 10.29 1.10
CA ALA A 127 0.29 11.54 1.37
C ALA A 127 -0.68 12.65 1.81
N ALA A 128 -1.82 12.81 1.13
CA ALA A 128 -2.86 13.77 1.50
C ALA A 128 -3.45 13.48 2.89
N PHE A 129 -3.72 12.21 3.20
CA PHE A 129 -4.23 11.82 4.52
C PHE A 129 -3.26 12.18 5.65
N PHE A 130 -1.97 11.92 5.49
CA PHE A 130 -0.98 12.28 6.51
C PHE A 130 -0.69 13.78 6.57
N SER A 131 -0.84 14.51 5.47
CA SER A 131 -0.65 15.97 5.43
C SER A 131 -1.82 16.73 6.05
N SER A 132 -3.05 16.22 5.96
CA SER A 132 -4.25 16.90 6.47
C SER A 132 -4.19 17.20 7.97
N GLY A 133 -3.48 16.39 8.76
CA GLY A 133 -3.31 16.63 10.18
C GLY A 133 -2.43 17.84 10.53
N LYS A 134 -1.61 18.34 9.61
CA LYS A 134 -0.83 19.57 9.79
C LYS A 134 -1.70 20.82 9.55
N ILE A 135 -2.62 20.73 8.60
CA ILE A 135 -3.50 21.87 8.26
C ILE A 135 -4.46 22.16 9.41
N ILE A 136 -5.02 21.11 10.05
CA ILE A 136 -5.93 21.29 11.19
C ILE A 136 -5.24 21.92 12.39
N SER A 137 -3.98 21.60 12.66
CA SER A 137 -3.21 22.19 13.77
C SER A 137 -2.78 23.65 13.55
N TYR A 138 -2.94 24.20 12.34
CA TYR A 138 -2.70 25.62 12.04
C TYR A 138 -3.99 26.47 12.03
N VAL A 139 -5.16 25.81 12.03
CA VAL A 139 -6.45 26.51 11.95
C VAL A 139 -7.15 26.54 13.31
N PHE A 140 -6.77 25.68 14.25
CA PHE A 140 -7.24 25.63 15.64
C PHE A 140 -6.07 25.59 16.63
#